data_c0ddca72b991a0154d0f2b8ed6a9916d
#
_entry.id   c0ddca72b991a0154d0f2b8ed6a9916d
#
_cell.length_a   1.000
_cell.length_b   1.000
_cell.length_c   1.000
_cell.angle_alpha   90.00
_cell.angle_beta   90.00
_cell.angle_gamma   90.00
#
_symmetry.space_group_name_H-M   'P 1'
#
loop_
_entity.id
_entity.type
_entity.pdbx_description
1 polymer ?
#
loop_
_entity_poly.entity_id
_entity_poly.type
_entity_poly.pdbx_seq_one_letter_code
_entity_poly.pdbx_strand_id
1 'polypeptide(L)'
;MEGLHHDTILEPEQKTPQDKIDNSDSKDVVTPSSETSSPKDFSQTEANISLSNEDKRGLYEKMIRIRRFEERSLRSYQQGHIGGFLHLYIGQEAVAVGSVSMLGKDDHIITAYRDHGHALAVGMDFDECMAELYGKKTGCSKGKGGSMHFFAPDKNYWGGHGIVGGQTPLGLGIAFALKYNEKKGACLCFMGDGATNQGPFYESLNLASLW
;
A
#
# COMPACT_ATOMS: atom_id res chain seq x y z
N MET A 1 -28.67 -36.73 52.26
CA MET A 1 -28.38 -37.95 51.51
C MET A 1 -27.83 -37.51 50.20
N GLU A 2 -26.55 -37.61 50.15
CA GLU A 2 -25.70 -38.24 49.11
C GLU A 2 -25.63 -37.44 47.83
N GLY A 3 -24.54 -36.95 47.37
CA GLY A 3 -23.13 -37.29 47.48
C GLY A 3 -22.54 -36.86 46.15
N LEU A 4 -21.92 -35.66 46.10
CA LEU A 4 -21.25 -35.17 44.88
C LEU A 4 -19.84 -35.70 44.83
N HIS A 5 -19.56 -36.59 43.88
CA HIS A 5 -18.22 -37.05 43.52
C HIS A 5 -17.42 -35.90 42.85
N HIS A 6 -16.28 -35.60 43.47
CA HIS A 6 -15.23 -34.81 42.84
C HIS A 6 -14.49 -35.70 41.85
N ASP A 7 -14.62 -35.44 40.58
CA ASP A 7 -13.71 -35.97 39.55
C ASP A 7 -12.45 -35.12 39.48
N THR A 8 -11.37 -35.71 39.90
CA THR A 8 -10.01 -35.17 39.84
C THR A 8 -9.54 -35.15 38.37
N ILE A 9 -9.41 -33.97 37.79
CA ILE A 9 -8.79 -33.82 36.46
C ILE A 9 -7.28 -34.00 36.62
N LEU A 10 -6.74 -35.08 36.05
CA LEU A 10 -5.31 -35.33 35.93
C LEU A 10 -4.71 -34.43 34.88
N GLU A 11 -3.79 -33.58 35.27
CA GLU A 11 -2.94 -32.81 34.34
C GLU A 11 -2.00 -33.74 33.56
N PRO A 12 -1.83 -33.58 32.23
CA PRO A 12 -0.84 -34.35 31.50
C PRO A 12 0.56 -33.77 31.73
N GLU A 13 1.47 -34.62 32.22
CA GLU A 13 2.91 -34.37 32.31
C GLU A 13 3.48 -34.00 30.93
N GLN A 14 4.00 -32.80 30.81
CA GLN A 14 4.81 -32.37 29.67
C GLN A 14 6.21 -32.96 29.79
N LYS A 15 6.49 -34.03 29.04
CA LYS A 15 7.86 -34.48 28.77
C LYS A 15 8.43 -33.67 27.60
N THR A 16 9.39 -32.80 27.87
CA THR A 16 10.24 -32.17 26.84
C THR A 16 11.30 -33.18 26.39
N PRO A 17 11.42 -33.46 25.09
CA PRO A 17 12.61 -34.14 24.57
C PRO A 17 13.74 -33.11 24.44
N GLN A 18 14.79 -33.29 25.20
CA GLN A 18 16.09 -32.67 24.93
C GLN A 18 16.76 -33.48 23.82
N ASP A 19 16.53 -33.14 22.58
CA ASP A 19 17.34 -33.63 21.47
C ASP A 19 18.60 -32.77 21.35
N LYS A 20 19.72 -33.44 21.54
CA LYS A 20 21.06 -32.90 21.32
C LYS A 20 21.21 -32.57 19.84
N ILE A 21 21.22 -31.30 19.49
CA ILE A 21 21.64 -30.84 18.18
C ILE A 21 23.16 -30.92 18.16
N ASP A 22 23.67 -31.83 17.36
CA ASP A 22 25.09 -32.00 17.07
C ASP A 22 25.55 -30.88 16.16
N ASN A 23 26.38 -29.97 16.70
CA ASN A 23 26.90 -28.79 16.03
C ASN A 23 28.18 -29.15 15.24
N SER A 24 28.06 -29.86 14.13
CA SER A 24 29.18 -30.14 13.24
C SER A 24 28.87 -29.94 11.77
N ASP A 25 28.29 -28.77 11.41
CA ASP A 25 28.36 -28.27 10.03
C ASP A 25 28.28 -26.73 10.02
N SER A 26 29.40 -26.15 10.49
CA SER A 26 29.66 -24.72 10.26
C SER A 26 30.22 -24.55 8.84
N LYS A 27 29.32 -24.41 7.85
CA LYS A 27 29.72 -23.91 6.52
C LYS A 27 28.78 -22.81 6.10
N ASP A 28 29.37 -21.62 6.01
CA ASP A 28 28.96 -20.48 5.24
C ASP A 28 27.59 -19.85 5.58
N VAL A 29 27.48 -19.31 6.79
CA VAL A 29 26.61 -18.14 6.98
C VAL A 29 27.24 -17.00 6.21
N VAL A 30 26.73 -16.74 5.02
CA VAL A 30 27.03 -15.51 4.27
C VAL A 30 26.51 -14.37 5.12
N THR A 31 27.35 -13.77 5.95
CA THR A 31 27.07 -12.48 6.56
C THR A 31 26.95 -11.47 5.42
N PRO A 32 25.81 -10.75 5.30
CA PRO A 32 25.76 -9.66 4.36
C PRO A 32 26.87 -8.70 4.73
N SER A 33 27.82 -8.47 3.82
CA SER A 33 28.84 -7.45 3.99
C SER A 33 28.11 -6.14 4.26
N SER A 34 28.32 -5.55 5.42
CA SER A 34 27.88 -4.22 5.76
C SER A 34 28.72 -3.20 5.02
N GLU A 35 28.65 -3.20 3.69
CA GLU A 35 28.99 -2.03 2.93
C GLU A 35 27.85 -1.04 3.15
N THR A 36 28.03 -0.16 4.12
CA THR A 36 27.27 1.08 4.24
C THR A 36 27.64 1.90 3.00
N SER A 37 26.98 1.62 1.88
CA SER A 37 27.06 2.49 0.72
C SER A 37 26.57 3.86 1.18
N SER A 38 27.43 4.87 1.04
CA SER A 38 27.05 6.27 1.21
C SER A 38 25.75 6.50 0.47
N PRO A 39 24.79 7.26 1.03
CA PRO A 39 23.53 7.50 0.35
C PRO A 39 23.82 8.01 -1.05
N LYS A 40 23.32 7.31 -2.07
CA LYS A 40 23.52 7.72 -3.47
C LYS A 40 22.97 9.12 -3.64
N ASP A 41 23.79 10.05 -4.09
CA ASP A 41 23.36 11.40 -4.44
C ASP A 41 22.54 11.35 -5.74
N PHE A 42 21.22 11.26 -5.59
CA PHE A 42 20.30 11.24 -6.71
C PHE A 42 20.16 12.60 -7.42
N SER A 43 20.73 13.68 -6.87
CA SER A 43 20.70 15.01 -7.52
C SER A 43 21.40 15.03 -8.87
N GLN A 44 22.38 14.13 -9.06
CA GLN A 44 23.20 14.02 -10.27
C GLN A 44 22.69 12.97 -11.27
N THR A 45 21.55 12.35 -11.02
CA THR A 45 20.96 11.43 -11.99
C THR A 45 20.43 12.18 -13.22
N GLU A 46 20.49 11.54 -14.38
CA GLU A 46 19.97 12.09 -15.64
C GLU A 46 18.49 12.53 -15.48
N ALA A 47 17.67 11.72 -14.84
CA ALA A 47 16.28 12.03 -14.55
C ALA A 47 16.14 13.33 -13.74
N ASN A 48 16.98 13.55 -12.73
CA ASN A 48 16.93 14.78 -11.94
C ASN A 48 17.48 16.00 -12.71
N ILE A 49 18.56 15.81 -13.47
CA ILE A 49 19.16 16.89 -14.24
C ILE A 49 18.23 17.37 -15.37
N SER A 50 17.47 16.46 -15.99
CA SER A 50 16.53 16.79 -17.07
C SER A 50 15.29 17.54 -16.61
N LEU A 51 14.91 17.44 -15.32
CA LEU A 51 13.78 18.19 -14.79
C LEU A 51 14.10 19.68 -14.60
N SER A 52 13.22 20.54 -15.07
CA SER A 52 13.31 21.97 -14.81
C SER A 52 13.11 22.29 -13.32
N ASN A 53 13.54 23.48 -12.89
CA ASN A 53 13.29 23.95 -11.53
C ASN A 53 11.79 24.13 -11.25
N GLU A 54 10.99 24.41 -12.26
CA GLU A 54 9.54 24.52 -12.16
C GLU A 54 8.91 23.16 -11.92
N ASP A 55 9.31 22.12 -12.68
CA ASP A 55 8.85 20.75 -12.46
C ASP A 55 9.20 20.26 -11.05
N LYS A 56 10.45 20.46 -10.63
CA LYS A 56 10.89 20.09 -9.26
C LYS A 56 10.07 20.79 -8.18
N ARG A 57 9.77 22.08 -8.37
CA ARG A 57 8.91 22.84 -7.45
C ARG A 57 7.50 22.30 -7.44
N GLY A 58 6.93 21.98 -8.60
CA GLY A 58 5.60 21.39 -8.72
C GLY A 58 5.48 20.03 -8.05
N LEU A 59 6.48 19.16 -8.21
CA LEU A 59 6.53 17.88 -7.51
C LEU A 59 6.61 18.07 -5.99
N TYR A 60 7.48 18.96 -5.53
CA TYR A 60 7.63 19.27 -4.11
C TYR A 60 6.36 19.85 -3.50
N GLU A 61 5.70 20.78 -4.20
CA GLU A 61 4.42 21.35 -3.75
C GLU A 61 3.37 20.26 -3.55
N LYS A 62 3.24 19.34 -4.51
CA LYS A 62 2.31 18.20 -4.39
C LYS A 62 2.61 17.36 -3.14
N MET A 63 3.88 17.04 -2.89
CA MET A 63 4.28 16.29 -1.69
C MET A 63 3.90 17.02 -0.40
N ILE A 64 4.15 18.34 -0.33
CA ILE A 64 3.79 19.15 0.83
C ILE A 64 2.28 19.21 1.04
N ARG A 65 1.50 19.34 -0.03
CA ARG A 65 0.03 19.35 0.05
C ARG A 65 -0.51 18.03 0.59
N ILE A 66 0.02 16.88 0.12
CA ILE A 66 -0.32 15.56 0.66
C ILE A 66 0.05 15.49 2.15
N ARG A 67 1.25 15.90 2.54
CA ARG A 67 1.68 15.92 3.94
C ARG A 67 0.73 16.74 4.80
N ARG A 68 0.31 17.92 4.37
CA ARG A 68 -0.62 18.78 5.10
C ARG A 68 -2.01 18.18 5.24
N PHE A 69 -2.49 17.51 4.20
CA PHE A 69 -3.73 16.76 4.26
C PHE A 69 -3.67 15.66 5.32
N GLU A 70 -2.60 14.88 5.34
CA GLU A 70 -2.42 13.80 6.30
C GLU A 70 -2.28 14.29 7.75
N GLU A 71 -1.52 15.36 7.96
CA GLU A 71 -1.41 15.99 9.28
C GLU A 71 -2.77 16.50 9.78
N ARG A 72 -3.59 17.02 8.88
CA ARG A 72 -4.96 17.45 9.22
C ARG A 72 -5.86 16.25 9.50
N SER A 73 -5.77 15.22 8.71
CA SER A 73 -6.51 13.97 8.90
C SER A 73 -6.20 13.33 10.26
N LEU A 74 -4.91 13.29 10.63
CA LEU A 74 -4.48 12.80 11.94
C LEU A 74 -5.10 13.60 13.10
N ARG A 75 -5.06 14.93 13.02
CA ARG A 75 -5.68 15.79 14.05
C ARG A 75 -7.19 15.55 14.16
N SER A 76 -7.86 15.44 13.03
CA SER A 76 -9.31 15.17 12.99
C SER A 76 -9.66 13.80 13.56
N TYR A 77 -8.81 12.81 13.31
CA TYR A 77 -8.94 11.47 13.87
C TYR A 77 -8.77 11.49 15.40
N GLN A 78 -7.74 12.17 15.91
CA GLN A 78 -7.51 12.33 17.34
C GLN A 78 -8.65 13.07 18.06
N GLN A 79 -9.35 13.95 17.35
CA GLN A 79 -10.54 14.65 17.84
C GLN A 79 -11.84 13.83 17.76
N GLY A 80 -11.76 12.59 17.24
CA GLY A 80 -12.92 11.71 17.10
C GLY A 80 -13.86 12.06 15.94
N HIS A 81 -13.44 12.90 15.00
CA HIS A 81 -14.26 13.29 13.85
C HIS A 81 -14.20 12.28 12.70
N ILE A 82 -13.16 11.46 12.67
CA ILE A 82 -12.95 10.40 11.67
C ILE A 82 -13.10 9.07 12.40
N GLY A 83 -14.03 8.23 11.95
CA GLY A 83 -14.26 6.91 12.50
C GLY A 83 -13.54 5.79 11.77
N GLY A 84 -13.45 4.61 12.38
CA GLY A 84 -12.80 3.45 11.78
C GLY A 84 -11.28 3.55 11.80
N PHE A 85 -10.64 2.88 10.83
CA PHE A 85 -9.19 2.91 10.68
C PHE A 85 -8.74 4.09 9.83
N LEU A 86 -7.65 4.74 10.24
CA LEU A 86 -6.99 5.79 9.46
C LEU A 86 -5.58 5.33 9.08
N HIS A 87 -5.31 5.22 7.79
CA HIS A 87 -4.02 4.79 7.26
C HIS A 87 -3.31 5.95 6.58
N LEU A 88 -2.51 6.67 7.35
CA LEU A 88 -1.79 7.86 6.87
C LEU A 88 -0.70 7.49 5.86
N TYR A 89 -0.51 8.36 4.87
CA TYR A 89 0.50 8.25 3.82
C TYR A 89 1.79 9.02 4.14
N ILE A 90 1.93 9.52 5.37
CA ILE A 90 3.09 10.31 5.82
C ILE A 90 4.39 9.52 5.61
N GLY A 91 5.36 10.16 4.94
CA GLY A 91 6.68 9.58 4.64
C GLY A 91 6.78 8.88 3.29
N GLN A 92 5.67 8.71 2.57
CA GLN A 92 5.62 8.03 1.27
C GLN A 92 5.22 8.97 0.12
N GLU A 93 5.15 10.28 0.36
CA GLU A 93 4.65 11.27 -0.62
C GLU A 93 5.42 11.24 -1.93
N ALA A 94 6.75 11.04 -1.85
CA ALA A 94 7.61 10.97 -3.04
C ALA A 94 7.28 9.76 -3.93
N VAL A 95 6.86 8.64 -3.34
CA VAL A 95 6.45 7.44 -4.10
C VAL A 95 5.20 7.74 -4.92
N ALA A 96 4.17 8.31 -4.28
CA ALA A 96 2.93 8.64 -4.99
C ALA A 96 3.16 9.73 -6.05
N VAL A 97 3.77 10.85 -5.68
CA VAL A 97 3.94 11.98 -6.59
C VAL A 97 4.89 11.64 -7.74
N GLY A 98 6.01 10.96 -7.45
CA GLY A 98 7.00 10.59 -8.46
C GLY A 98 6.42 9.61 -9.48
N SER A 99 5.79 8.53 -9.03
CA SER A 99 5.22 7.53 -9.93
C SER A 99 4.04 8.08 -10.75
N VAL A 100 3.11 8.81 -10.11
CA VAL A 100 1.96 9.39 -10.81
C VAL A 100 2.38 10.44 -11.84
N SER A 101 3.47 11.18 -11.59
CA SER A 101 3.95 12.20 -12.54
C SER A 101 4.45 11.61 -13.88
N MET A 102 4.72 10.31 -13.91
CA MET A 102 5.20 9.60 -15.12
C MET A 102 4.06 8.99 -15.95
N LEU A 103 2.83 9.02 -15.44
CA LEU A 103 1.70 8.36 -16.10
C LEU A 103 1.11 9.22 -17.21
N GLY A 104 0.77 8.54 -18.30
CA GLY A 104 -0.04 9.10 -19.38
C GLY A 104 -1.54 8.99 -19.09
N LYS A 105 -2.33 9.58 -19.98
CA LYS A 105 -3.79 9.61 -19.86
C LYS A 105 -4.48 8.24 -19.92
N ASP A 106 -3.81 7.27 -20.53
CA ASP A 106 -4.35 5.92 -20.75
C ASP A 106 -3.82 4.90 -19.71
N ASP A 107 -2.99 5.38 -18.78
CA ASP A 107 -2.48 4.55 -17.70
C ASP A 107 -3.46 4.51 -16.53
N HIS A 108 -3.43 3.41 -15.80
CA HIS A 108 -4.31 3.14 -14.67
C HIS A 108 -3.52 2.93 -13.39
N ILE A 109 -4.17 3.21 -12.26
CA ILE A 109 -3.59 3.01 -10.93
C ILE A 109 -4.56 2.24 -10.07
N ILE A 110 -4.02 1.29 -9.31
CA ILE A 110 -4.70 0.60 -8.22
C ILE A 110 -3.73 0.44 -7.04
N THR A 111 -4.21 0.55 -5.83
CA THR A 111 -3.36 0.55 -4.64
C THR A 111 -3.94 -0.26 -3.50
N ALA A 112 -3.15 -0.50 -2.48
CA ALA A 112 -3.56 -1.07 -1.21
C ALA A 112 -4.33 -0.04 -0.36
N TYR A 113 -4.63 -0.38 0.87
CA TYR A 113 -5.41 0.41 1.83
C TYR A 113 -4.78 1.75 2.26
N ARG A 114 -3.50 1.99 1.94
CA ARG A 114 -2.81 3.26 2.20
C ARG A 114 -2.78 4.07 0.90
N ASP A 115 -3.89 4.67 0.56
CA ASP A 115 -4.19 5.17 -0.78
C ASP A 115 -4.30 6.70 -0.90
N HIS A 116 -4.35 7.45 0.22
CA HIS A 116 -4.54 8.91 0.22
C HIS A 116 -3.53 9.63 -0.68
N GLY A 117 -2.24 9.28 -0.57
CA GLY A 117 -1.19 9.92 -1.36
C GLY A 117 -1.39 9.75 -2.85
N HIS A 118 -1.77 8.54 -3.30
CA HIS A 118 -2.05 8.26 -4.70
C HIS A 118 -3.30 9.00 -5.19
N ALA A 119 -4.37 8.97 -4.38
CA ALA A 119 -5.61 9.68 -4.67
C ALA A 119 -5.39 11.18 -4.91
N LEU A 120 -4.63 11.81 -4.01
CA LEU A 120 -4.31 13.23 -4.13
C LEU A 120 -3.31 13.52 -5.26
N ALA A 121 -2.37 12.60 -5.52
CA ALA A 121 -1.40 12.75 -6.60
C ALA A 121 -2.05 12.67 -7.98
N VAL A 122 -3.08 11.82 -8.18
CA VAL A 122 -3.87 11.77 -9.43
C VAL A 122 -4.81 12.96 -9.58
N GLY A 123 -4.88 13.85 -8.59
CA GLY A 123 -5.66 15.08 -8.64
C GLY A 123 -7.11 14.92 -8.18
N MET A 124 -7.38 14.02 -7.22
CA MET A 124 -8.66 14.05 -6.49
C MET A 124 -8.75 15.32 -5.66
N ASP A 125 -9.97 15.80 -5.49
CA ASP A 125 -10.23 17.00 -4.70
C ASP A 125 -9.99 16.75 -3.22
N PHE A 126 -9.27 17.67 -2.55
CA PHE A 126 -8.90 17.55 -1.15
C PHE A 126 -10.10 17.60 -0.21
N ASP A 127 -11.11 18.43 -0.54
CA ASP A 127 -12.31 18.56 0.28
C ASP A 127 -13.19 17.32 0.14
N GLU A 128 -13.27 16.75 -1.07
CA GLU A 128 -13.98 15.50 -1.33
C GLU A 128 -13.34 14.33 -0.58
N CYS A 129 -12.00 14.22 -0.63
CA CYS A 129 -11.25 13.21 0.13
C CYS A 129 -11.45 13.38 1.65
N MET A 130 -11.38 14.62 2.16
CA MET A 130 -11.61 14.89 3.56
C MET A 130 -13.07 14.59 3.95
N ALA A 131 -14.03 14.91 3.11
CA ALA A 131 -15.44 14.59 3.32
C ALA A 131 -15.67 13.08 3.43
N GLU A 132 -14.94 12.28 2.63
CA GLU A 132 -14.97 10.81 2.71
C GLU A 132 -14.48 10.32 4.06
N LEU A 133 -13.35 10.84 4.56
CA LEU A 133 -12.83 10.50 5.89
C LEU A 133 -13.81 10.82 7.01
N TYR A 134 -14.58 11.90 6.87
CA TYR A 134 -15.62 12.29 7.81
C TYR A 134 -16.96 11.54 7.63
N GLY A 135 -17.03 10.57 6.72
CA GLY A 135 -18.22 9.80 6.42
C GLY A 135 -19.35 10.63 5.81
N LYS A 136 -19.01 11.69 5.06
CA LYS A 136 -20.00 12.58 4.44
C LYS A 136 -20.43 12.10 3.07
N LYS A 137 -21.69 12.34 2.73
CA LYS A 137 -22.27 11.98 1.42
C LYS A 137 -21.53 12.64 0.23
N THR A 138 -20.85 13.77 0.47
CA THR A 138 -20.08 14.50 -0.52
C THR A 138 -18.66 13.92 -0.73
N GLY A 139 -18.29 12.86 0.00
CA GLY A 139 -17.03 12.16 -0.20
C GLY A 139 -17.03 11.31 -1.47
N CYS A 140 -15.84 10.99 -1.97
CA CYS A 140 -15.60 10.27 -3.23
C CYS A 140 -16.29 8.89 -3.29
N SER A 141 -16.45 8.23 -2.16
CA SER A 141 -17.20 6.97 -1.99
C SER A 141 -18.49 7.17 -1.19
N LYS A 142 -19.04 8.39 -1.21
CA LYS A 142 -20.29 8.80 -0.55
C LYS A 142 -20.29 8.58 0.97
N GLY A 143 -19.09 8.66 1.57
CA GLY A 143 -18.87 8.47 3.00
C GLY A 143 -18.91 7.01 3.47
N LYS A 144 -18.84 6.05 2.55
CA LYS A 144 -18.90 4.62 2.85
C LYS A 144 -17.54 3.92 2.80
N GLY A 145 -16.57 4.52 2.12
CA GLY A 145 -15.25 3.95 1.92
C GLY A 145 -14.29 4.25 3.07
N GLY A 146 -14.36 5.43 3.64
CA GLY A 146 -13.44 5.89 4.67
C GLY A 146 -12.00 5.97 4.15
N SER A 147 -11.03 5.73 5.04
CA SER A 147 -9.60 5.89 4.76
C SER A 147 -8.99 4.90 3.75
N MET A 148 -9.68 3.81 3.42
CA MET A 148 -9.07 2.72 2.64
C MET A 148 -9.66 2.58 1.23
N HIS A 149 -10.64 3.40 0.87
CA HIS A 149 -11.42 3.19 -0.34
C HIS A 149 -11.76 4.51 -1.04
N PHE A 150 -10.73 5.24 -1.45
CA PHE A 150 -10.86 6.39 -2.34
C PHE A 150 -10.86 5.91 -3.78
N PHE A 151 -11.83 6.33 -4.58
CA PHE A 151 -11.99 5.94 -5.98
C PHE A 151 -12.26 7.14 -6.87
N ALA A 152 -11.62 7.19 -8.04
CA ALA A 152 -11.86 8.18 -9.08
C ALA A 152 -11.70 7.52 -10.47
N PRO A 153 -12.72 6.78 -10.93
CA PRO A 153 -12.66 6.09 -12.22
C PRO A 153 -12.45 7.04 -13.42
N ASP A 154 -12.92 8.28 -13.33
CA ASP A 154 -12.69 9.35 -14.31
C ASP A 154 -11.22 9.75 -14.44
N LYS A 155 -10.39 9.41 -13.45
CA LYS A 155 -8.95 9.62 -13.43
C LYS A 155 -8.16 8.32 -13.61
N ASN A 156 -8.79 7.24 -14.04
CA ASN A 156 -8.22 5.88 -14.09
C ASN A 156 -7.62 5.43 -12.76
N TYR A 157 -8.15 5.95 -11.65
CA TYR A 157 -7.75 5.57 -10.30
C TYR A 157 -8.77 4.62 -9.69
N TRP A 158 -8.37 3.36 -9.54
CA TRP A 158 -9.23 2.25 -9.12
C TRP A 158 -9.17 1.99 -7.61
N GLY A 159 -8.59 2.93 -6.88
CA GLY A 159 -8.73 3.07 -5.46
C GLY A 159 -7.86 2.18 -4.60
N GLY A 160 -8.11 2.31 -3.32
CA GLY A 160 -7.51 1.53 -2.26
C GLY A 160 -8.31 0.28 -1.91
N HIS A 161 -7.59 -0.77 -1.56
CA HIS A 161 -8.17 -2.06 -1.20
C HIS A 161 -7.71 -2.49 0.19
N GLY A 162 -8.68 -2.76 1.09
CA GLY A 162 -8.42 -3.15 2.48
C GLY A 162 -7.81 -4.55 2.64
N ILE A 163 -8.08 -5.44 1.70
CA ILE A 163 -7.53 -6.82 1.72
C ILE A 163 -6.10 -6.79 1.19
N VAL A 164 -5.13 -7.18 2.03
CA VAL A 164 -3.71 -7.23 1.67
C VAL A 164 -3.49 -8.17 0.48
N GLY A 165 -2.92 -7.65 -0.61
CA GLY A 165 -2.71 -8.40 -1.84
C GLY A 165 -3.93 -8.49 -2.76
N GLY A 166 -5.12 -8.08 -2.31
CA GLY A 166 -6.36 -8.16 -3.11
C GLY A 166 -6.35 -7.29 -4.36
N GLN A 167 -5.58 -6.21 -4.37
CA GLN A 167 -5.43 -5.35 -5.54
C GLN A 167 -4.63 -5.98 -6.68
N THR A 168 -3.80 -7.00 -6.43
CA THR A 168 -2.93 -7.59 -7.46
C THR A 168 -3.71 -8.26 -8.59
N PRO A 169 -4.68 -9.18 -8.33
CA PRO A 169 -5.50 -9.74 -9.40
C PRO A 169 -6.41 -8.71 -10.08
N LEU A 170 -6.83 -7.67 -9.36
CA LEU A 170 -7.62 -6.59 -9.96
C LEU A 170 -6.76 -5.76 -10.93
N GLY A 171 -5.53 -5.41 -10.52
CA GLY A 171 -4.57 -4.72 -11.39
C GLY A 171 -4.20 -5.54 -12.62
N LEU A 172 -4.03 -6.86 -12.46
CA LEU A 172 -3.88 -7.79 -13.58
C LEU A 172 -5.09 -7.73 -14.53
N GLY A 173 -6.31 -7.76 -14.00
CA GLY A 173 -7.54 -7.67 -14.80
C GLY A 173 -7.63 -6.37 -15.61
N ILE A 174 -7.22 -5.24 -15.01
CA ILE A 174 -7.15 -3.94 -15.70
C ILE A 174 -6.12 -3.99 -16.83
N ALA A 175 -4.91 -4.47 -16.58
CA ALA A 175 -3.87 -4.63 -17.59
C ALA A 175 -4.28 -5.59 -18.71
N PHE A 176 -4.93 -6.71 -18.37
CA PHE A 176 -5.49 -7.63 -19.33
C PHE A 176 -6.57 -6.96 -20.20
N ALA A 177 -7.46 -6.18 -19.62
CA ALA A 177 -8.49 -5.45 -20.35
C ALA A 177 -7.89 -4.46 -21.35
N LEU A 178 -6.80 -3.77 -21.01
CA LEU A 178 -6.06 -2.91 -21.93
C LEU A 178 -5.52 -3.73 -23.11
N LYS A 179 -4.82 -4.83 -22.83
CA LYS A 179 -4.25 -5.70 -23.84
C LYS A 179 -5.34 -6.32 -24.74
N TYR A 180 -6.40 -6.86 -24.14
CA TYR A 180 -7.51 -7.49 -24.88
C TYR A 180 -8.23 -6.53 -25.83
N ASN A 181 -8.37 -5.27 -25.42
CA ASN A 181 -9.01 -4.23 -26.24
C ASN A 181 -8.01 -3.47 -27.12
N GLU A 182 -6.77 -3.95 -27.24
CA GLU A 182 -5.69 -3.34 -28.03
C GLU A 182 -5.44 -1.86 -27.70
N LYS A 183 -5.69 -1.48 -26.43
CA LYS A 183 -5.44 -0.15 -25.91
C LYS A 183 -3.99 -0.03 -25.43
N LYS A 184 -3.39 1.13 -25.68
CA LYS A 184 -2.11 1.50 -25.06
C LYS A 184 -2.36 1.85 -23.59
N GLY A 185 -1.33 1.67 -22.78
CA GLY A 185 -1.36 2.00 -21.36
C GLY A 185 -0.85 0.86 -20.49
N ALA A 186 -0.62 1.17 -19.25
CA ALA A 186 -0.20 0.23 -18.21
C ALA A 186 -1.10 0.37 -16.98
N CYS A 187 -1.06 -0.63 -16.09
CA CYS A 187 -1.68 -0.54 -14.78
C CYS A 187 -0.60 -0.59 -13.71
N LEU A 188 -0.39 0.51 -13.00
CA LEU A 188 0.48 0.54 -11.83
C LEU A 188 -0.29 0.01 -10.63
N CYS A 189 0.17 -1.15 -10.11
CA CYS A 189 -0.40 -1.79 -8.95
C CYS A 189 0.54 -1.60 -7.75
N PHE A 190 0.17 -0.72 -6.83
CA PHE A 190 0.94 -0.45 -5.62
C PHE A 190 0.59 -1.44 -4.52
N MET A 191 1.61 -1.93 -3.82
CA MET A 191 1.41 -2.90 -2.75
C MET A 191 2.45 -2.71 -1.64
N GLY A 192 2.10 -3.14 -0.43
CA GLY A 192 3.05 -3.25 0.66
C GLY A 192 3.85 -4.55 0.56
N ASP A 193 4.95 -4.61 1.29
CA ASP A 193 5.85 -5.77 1.37
C ASP A 193 5.12 -7.06 1.79
N GLY A 194 4.20 -6.97 2.74
CA GLY A 194 3.39 -8.12 3.16
C GLY A 194 2.52 -8.73 2.06
N ALA A 195 2.12 -7.95 1.06
CA ALA A 195 1.31 -8.43 -0.06
C ALA A 195 2.05 -9.45 -0.94
N THR A 196 3.38 -9.34 -1.03
CA THR A 196 4.20 -10.26 -1.82
C THR A 196 4.28 -11.68 -1.25
N ASN A 197 3.83 -11.88 -0.02
CA ASN A 197 3.73 -13.21 0.61
C ASN A 197 2.34 -13.83 0.47
N GLN A 198 1.41 -13.17 -0.22
CA GLN A 198 0.07 -13.67 -0.47
C GLN A 198 0.02 -14.50 -1.77
N GLY A 199 -0.77 -15.59 -1.77
CA GLY A 199 -1.00 -16.41 -2.96
C GLY A 199 -1.40 -15.60 -4.21
N PRO A 200 -2.38 -14.69 -4.11
CA PRO A 200 -2.83 -13.86 -5.22
C PRO A 200 -1.72 -13.06 -5.94
N PHE A 201 -0.64 -12.72 -5.25
CA PHE A 201 0.51 -12.07 -5.88
C PHE A 201 1.17 -12.99 -6.92
N TYR A 202 1.54 -14.21 -6.52
CA TYR A 202 2.19 -15.18 -7.41
C TYR A 202 1.25 -15.70 -8.50
N GLU A 203 -0.01 -15.90 -8.15
CA GLU A 203 -1.05 -16.29 -9.11
C GLU A 203 -1.23 -15.22 -10.20
N SER A 204 -1.24 -13.96 -9.81
CA SER A 204 -1.33 -12.83 -10.74
C SER A 204 -0.12 -12.73 -11.66
N LEU A 205 1.11 -12.95 -11.14
CA LEU A 205 2.31 -12.98 -11.97
C LEU A 205 2.29 -14.14 -12.98
N ASN A 206 1.84 -15.31 -12.55
CA ASN A 206 1.71 -16.45 -13.42
C ASN A 206 0.71 -16.18 -14.57
N LEU A 207 -0.47 -15.65 -14.25
CA LEU A 207 -1.48 -15.30 -15.24
C LEU A 207 -1.02 -14.17 -16.17
N ALA A 208 -0.29 -13.17 -15.64
CA ALA A 208 0.29 -12.09 -16.44
C ALA A 208 1.31 -12.62 -17.47
N SER A 209 2.04 -13.67 -17.12
CA SER A 209 2.97 -14.33 -18.04
C SER A 209 2.28 -15.12 -19.14
N LEU A 210 1.10 -15.67 -18.84
CA LEU A 210 0.33 -16.49 -19.77
C LEU A 210 -0.50 -15.66 -20.76
N TRP A 211 -1.04 -14.52 -20.31
CA TRP A 211 -1.99 -13.67 -21.06
C TRP A 211 -1.33 -12.40 -21.57
#